data_0981c58aa3b034c864dd173466e3a085
#
_entry.id   0981c58aa3b034c864dd173466e3a085
#
_cell.length_a   1.000
_cell.length_b   1.000
_cell.length_c   1.000
_cell.angle_alpha   90.00
_cell.angle_beta   90.00
_cell.angle_gamma   90.00
#
_symmetry.space_group_name_H-M   'P 1'
#
loop_
_entity.id
_entity.type
_entity.pdbx_description
1 polymer ?
#
loop_
_entity_poly.entity_id
_entity_poly.type
_entity_poly.pdbx_seq_one_letter_code
_entity_poly.pdbx_strand_id
1 'polypeptide(L)'
;MSTQGQPVLHVVAGCLFEISIAAEEPHGWRWANPTAEVTLLGEELRLGRHHLRFRAEGEGAAKGMVTLHFRSQPAGDEWDVTVHIAPEAMTDA
;
A
#
# COMPACT_ATOMS: atom_id res chain seq x y z
N MET A 1 -0.12 25.10 -7.53
CA MET A 1 0.19 24.24 -7.53
C MET A 1 -0.11 23.45 -6.62
N SER A 2 -0.47 22.78 -6.55
CA SER A 2 -0.80 22.09 -5.67
C SER A 2 -0.11 21.10 -5.48
N THR A 3 0.31 20.81 -4.50
CA THR A 3 0.96 19.85 -4.35
C THR A 3 0.29 18.85 -3.88
N GLN A 4 0.24 17.92 -4.28
CA GLN A 4 -0.34 16.88 -3.93
C GLN A 4 0.34 16.17 -3.11
N GLY A 5 0.44 16.11 -2.06
CA GLY A 5 1.13 15.23 -1.25
C GLY A 5 0.84 13.85 -1.56
N GLN A 6 1.70 12.95 -1.27
CA GLN A 6 1.42 11.56 -1.41
C GLN A 6 0.44 11.13 -0.37
N PRO A 7 -0.44 10.22 -0.68
CA PRO A 7 -1.35 9.72 0.32
C PRO A 7 -0.60 9.01 1.44
N VAL A 8 -1.07 9.16 2.65
CA VAL A 8 -0.47 8.50 3.79
C VAL A 8 -1.54 7.70 4.50
N LEU A 9 -1.27 6.41 4.69
CA LEU A 9 -2.18 5.57 5.40
C LEU A 9 -1.61 5.27 6.77
N HIS A 10 -2.46 5.21 7.78
CA HIS A 10 -2.00 4.87 9.13
C HIS A 10 -2.58 3.52 9.49
N VAL A 11 -1.74 2.54 9.73
CA VAL A 11 -2.20 1.20 10.06
C VAL A 11 -1.42 0.70 11.28
N VAL A 12 -1.93 -0.32 11.92
CA VAL A 12 -1.26 -0.93 13.05
C VAL A 12 -0.67 -2.26 12.61
N ALA A 13 0.51 -2.60 13.10
CA ALA A 13 1.15 -3.85 12.74
C ALA A 13 0.20 -5.02 12.97
N GLY A 14 0.15 -5.93 12.05
CA GLY A 14 -0.74 -7.08 12.10
C GLY A 14 -2.08 -6.84 11.46
N CYS A 15 -2.43 -5.61 11.12
CA CYS A 15 -3.73 -5.33 10.55
C CYS A 15 -3.69 -5.36 9.04
N LEU A 16 -4.86 -5.57 8.45
CA LEU A 16 -4.97 -5.59 7.00
C LEU A 16 -5.33 -4.20 6.51
N PHE A 17 -4.92 -3.88 5.31
CA PHE A 17 -5.31 -2.63 4.69
C PHE A 17 -5.39 -2.81 3.18
N GLU A 18 -6.08 -1.92 2.52
CA GLU A 18 -6.26 -2.04 1.09
C GLU A 18 -5.87 -0.76 0.41
N ILE A 19 -5.21 -0.85 -0.73
CA ILE A 19 -4.89 0.30 -1.55
C ILE A 19 -5.69 0.15 -2.83
N SER A 20 -6.43 1.20 -3.20
CA SER A 20 -7.27 1.15 -4.38
C SER A 20 -6.82 2.26 -5.30
N ILE A 21 -6.41 1.92 -6.51
CA ILE A 21 -5.87 2.87 -7.46
C ILE A 21 -6.70 2.81 -8.74
N ALA A 22 -7.04 3.96 -9.27
CA ALA A 22 -7.77 4.00 -10.53
C ALA A 22 -6.96 3.29 -11.61
N ALA A 23 -7.57 2.45 -12.40
CA ALA A 23 -6.88 1.70 -13.42
C ALA A 23 -7.82 1.45 -14.59
N GLU A 24 -7.25 1.37 -15.80
CA GLU A 24 -8.05 1.06 -16.95
C GLU A 24 -7.94 -0.40 -17.23
N GLU A 25 -9.04 -1.10 -17.33
CA GLU A 25 -9.00 -2.51 -17.64
C GLU A 25 -8.62 -2.69 -19.07
N PRO A 26 -7.89 -3.74 -19.37
CA PRO A 26 -7.41 -4.77 -18.47
C PRO A 26 -6.09 -4.44 -17.80
N HIS A 27 -5.63 -3.24 -17.88
CA HIS A 27 -4.34 -2.87 -17.36
C HIS A 27 -4.45 -2.52 -15.89
N GLY A 28 -3.52 -2.88 -15.11
CA GLY A 28 -3.54 -2.60 -13.68
C GLY A 28 -2.22 -2.04 -13.21
N TRP A 29 -1.99 -2.12 -11.92
CA TRP A 29 -0.79 -1.62 -11.31
C TRP A 29 0.03 -2.75 -10.74
N ARG A 30 1.36 -2.59 -10.74
CA ARG A 30 2.21 -3.59 -10.21
C ARG A 30 2.93 -3.01 -9.04
N TRP A 31 3.01 -3.72 -7.94
CA TRP A 31 3.78 -3.29 -6.78
C TRP A 31 5.24 -3.47 -7.15
N ALA A 32 5.93 -2.37 -7.35
CA ALA A 32 7.26 -2.41 -7.94
C ALA A 32 8.38 -2.59 -6.93
N ASN A 33 8.10 -2.37 -5.63
CA ASN A 33 9.15 -2.51 -4.64
C ASN A 33 8.74 -3.41 -3.48
N PRO A 34 8.51 -4.68 -3.71
CA PRO A 34 8.11 -5.57 -2.63
C PRO A 34 9.09 -5.50 -1.47
N THR A 35 8.53 -5.51 -0.26
CA THR A 35 9.36 -5.35 0.89
C THR A 35 8.79 -6.22 2.02
N ALA A 36 9.60 -6.54 2.99
CA ALA A 36 9.18 -7.39 4.08
C ALA A 36 8.28 -6.67 5.08
N GLU A 37 8.18 -5.36 5.00
CA GLU A 37 7.37 -4.61 5.95
C GLU A 37 5.88 -4.79 5.73
N VAL A 38 5.45 -5.18 4.54
CA VAL A 38 4.06 -5.47 4.27
C VAL A 38 3.98 -6.68 3.37
N THR A 39 2.88 -7.40 3.41
CA THR A 39 2.68 -8.58 2.59
C THR A 39 1.47 -8.38 1.72
N LEU A 40 1.62 -8.58 0.42
CA LEU A 40 0.49 -8.48 -0.49
C LEU A 40 -0.30 -9.79 -0.41
N LEU A 41 -1.54 -9.71 0.01
CA LEU A 41 -2.36 -10.89 0.21
C LEU A 41 -3.23 -11.19 -1.00
N GLY A 42 -3.58 -10.22 -1.78
CA GLY A 42 -4.41 -10.46 -2.94
C GLY A 42 -4.68 -9.19 -3.68
N GLU A 43 -5.17 -9.31 -4.90
CA GLU A 43 -5.47 -8.14 -5.69
C GLU A 43 -6.60 -8.43 -6.64
N GLU A 44 -7.33 -7.41 -7.03
CA GLU A 44 -8.43 -7.58 -7.92
C GLU A 44 -8.59 -6.33 -8.74
N LEU A 45 -8.79 -6.46 -10.06
CA LEU A 45 -9.01 -5.33 -10.92
C LEU A 45 -10.48 -5.33 -11.28
N ARG A 46 -11.23 -4.32 -10.89
CA ARG A 46 -12.64 -4.36 -11.06
C ARG A 46 -13.20 -2.95 -11.12
N LEU A 47 -14.12 -2.70 -12.03
CA LEU A 47 -14.82 -1.44 -12.11
C LEU A 47 -13.90 -0.23 -12.20
N GLY A 48 -12.86 -0.35 -12.95
CA GLY A 48 -11.96 0.77 -13.16
C GLY A 48 -11.00 1.04 -12.04
N ARG A 49 -10.87 0.11 -11.09
CA ARG A 49 -9.93 0.29 -9.99
C ARG A 49 -9.22 -1.01 -9.69
N HIS A 50 -7.98 -0.88 -9.30
CA HIS A 50 -7.16 -2.03 -8.91
C HIS A 50 -7.08 -2.00 -7.39
N HIS A 51 -7.59 -3.04 -6.76
CA HIS A 51 -7.62 -3.15 -5.31
C HIS A 51 -6.53 -4.11 -4.88
N LEU A 52 -5.60 -3.62 -4.07
CA LEU A 52 -4.51 -4.45 -3.59
C LEU A 52 -4.63 -4.56 -2.08
N ARG A 53 -4.71 -5.80 -1.57
CA ARG A 53 -4.87 -6.02 -0.14
C ARG A 53 -3.58 -6.43 0.49
N PHE A 54 -3.22 -5.80 1.56
CA PHE A 54 -1.95 -6.03 2.23
C PHE A 54 -2.15 -6.28 3.71
N ARG A 55 -1.13 -6.84 4.33
CA ARG A 55 -1.07 -6.96 5.78
C ARG A 55 0.18 -6.24 6.24
N ALA A 56 0.07 -5.39 7.26
CA ALA A 56 1.22 -4.70 7.82
C ALA A 56 1.97 -5.68 8.72
N GLU A 57 3.28 -5.81 8.52
CA GLU A 57 4.06 -6.74 9.30
C GLU A 57 4.75 -6.02 10.45
N GLY A 58 5.13 -6.76 11.46
CA GLY A 58 5.78 -6.16 12.61
C GLY A 58 7.06 -5.44 12.26
N GLU A 59 7.76 -5.93 11.24
CA GLU A 59 8.99 -5.26 10.85
C GLU A 59 8.72 -3.88 10.35
N GLY A 60 7.55 -3.61 9.78
CA GLY A 60 7.23 -2.27 9.33
C GLY A 60 7.05 -1.33 10.48
N ALA A 61 6.57 -1.83 11.64
CA ALA A 61 6.42 -0.98 12.81
C ALA A 61 7.77 -0.50 13.29
N ALA A 62 8.79 -1.32 13.15
CA ALA A 62 10.11 -0.91 13.58
C ALA A 62 10.64 0.22 12.73
N LYS A 63 10.25 0.27 11.45
CA LYS A 63 10.70 1.33 10.60
C LYS A 63 9.81 2.53 10.70
N GLY A 64 8.57 2.38 11.06
CA GLY A 64 7.62 3.45 11.20
C GLY A 64 6.96 3.83 9.90
N MET A 65 7.68 4.09 8.85
CA MET A 65 7.09 4.48 7.59
C MET A 65 7.66 3.69 6.45
N VAL A 66 6.80 3.25 5.56
CA VAL A 66 7.20 2.45 4.43
C VAL A 66 6.52 3.05 3.20
N THR A 67 7.24 3.25 2.13
CA THR A 67 6.64 3.77 0.90
C THR A 67 6.45 2.63 -0.08
N LEU A 68 5.22 2.46 -0.54
CA LEU A 68 4.90 1.45 -1.52
C LEU A 68 4.85 2.12 -2.88
N HIS A 69 5.61 1.59 -3.81
CA HIS A 69 5.74 2.16 -5.13
C HIS A 69 5.04 1.29 -6.14
N PHE A 70 4.13 1.85 -6.90
CA PHE A 70 3.38 1.10 -7.89
C PHE A 70 3.64 1.66 -9.28
N ARG A 71 3.64 0.78 -10.26
CA ARG A 71 3.85 1.20 -11.65
C ARG A 71 2.74 0.61 -12.49
N SER A 72 2.13 1.43 -13.34
CA SER A 72 1.07 0.92 -14.18
C SER A 72 1.65 0.22 -15.39
N GLN A 73 0.87 -0.63 -16.01
CA GLN A 73 1.29 -1.32 -17.19
C GLN A 73 0.21 -1.14 -18.21
N PRO A 74 0.56 -0.92 -19.45
CA PRO A 74 1.92 -0.79 -19.97
C PRO A 74 2.44 0.64 -19.94
N ALA A 75 1.65 1.59 -19.48
CA ALA A 75 2.01 2.98 -19.63
C ALA A 75 3.23 3.40 -18.81
N GLY A 76 3.50 2.72 -17.73
CA GLY A 76 4.67 3.08 -16.94
C GLY A 76 4.45 4.23 -15.96
N ASP A 77 3.19 4.64 -15.75
CA ASP A 77 2.92 5.66 -14.76
C ASP A 77 3.31 5.16 -13.37
N GLU A 78 3.65 6.06 -12.48
CA GLU A 78 4.08 5.67 -11.16
C GLU A 78 3.24 6.35 -10.10
N TRP A 79 3.04 5.67 -9.01
CA TRP A 79 2.26 6.21 -7.90
C TRP A 79 2.79 5.64 -6.59
N ASP A 80 3.02 6.51 -5.63
CA ASP A 80 3.56 6.08 -4.35
C ASP A 80 2.57 6.31 -3.25
N VAL A 81 2.54 5.40 -2.30
CA VAL A 81 1.72 5.54 -1.12
C VAL A 81 2.60 5.32 0.08
N THR A 82 2.56 6.20 1.05
CA THR A 82 3.32 6.02 2.26
C THR A 82 2.42 5.41 3.32
N VAL A 83 2.89 4.37 3.97
CA VAL A 83 2.15 3.69 5.00
C VAL A 83 2.89 3.89 6.31
N HIS A 84 2.21 4.46 7.29
CA HIS A 84 2.79 4.63 8.62
C HIS A 84 2.29 3.46 9.44
N ILE A 85 3.18 2.59 9.88
CA ILE A 85 2.84 1.38 10.60
C ILE A 85 3.18 1.58 12.05
N ALA A 86 2.16 1.60 12.89
CA ALA A 86 2.37 1.76 14.32
C ALA A 86 2.51 0.39 14.97
N PRO A 87 3.26 0.28 16.03
CA PRO A 87 3.37 -1.01 16.70
C PRO A 87 2.04 -1.41 17.29
N GLU A 88 1.83 -2.71 17.38
CA GLU A 88 0.63 -3.23 17.95
C GLU A 88 0.54 -2.77 19.38
N ALA A 89 -0.56 -2.20 19.76
CA ALA A 89 -0.69 -1.69 21.10
C ALA A 89 -0.70 -2.78 22.12
N MET A 90 0.12 -2.64 23.18
CA MET A 90 0.12 -3.62 24.12
C MET A 90 -0.89 -3.22 25.09
N THR A 91 -1.75 -3.95 25.37
CA THR A 91 -2.69 -3.68 26.23
C THR A 91 -2.30 -4.09 27.46
N ASP A 92 -2.01 -3.33 28.37
CA ASP A 92 -1.65 -3.81 29.46
C ASP A 92 -2.60 -3.89 30.22
N ALA A 93 -2.79 -4.64 30.67
CA ALA A 93 -3.83 -4.80 31.44
C ALA A 93 -3.78 -4.18 32.62
#